data_440666472e0d34d0dce4a85db6060dd8
#
_entry.id   440666472e0d34d0dce4a85db6060dd8
#
_cell.length_a   1.000
_cell.length_b   1.000
_cell.length_c   1.000
_cell.angle_alpha   90.00
_cell.angle_beta   90.00
_cell.angle_gamma   90.00
#
_symmetry.space_group_name_H-M   'P 1'
#
loop_
_entity.id
_entity.type
_entity.pdbx_description
1 polymer ?
#
loop_
_entity_poly.entity_id
_entity_poly.type
_entity_poly.pdbx_seq_one_letter_code
_entity_poly.pdbx_strand_id
1 'polypeptide(L)'
;MNNKSHFYISYNLKEFTADISTSFSSRFKNDKIYHTDYECSILLDGILLNKQELFEEYGIKELPTLLKRLYTLDKLPKDLRGAFCGAYISKKEQSLLAFGNQTGDSSIFYFTDQNNIHISNDFNKLASIISKKKLNEKSAHFLLTYGFIVDDDTIIEGIKRLQAGKALIVRNGEIKISTYKKFNFKDKIEISLEEAIEQLDVKFRHAVKRCFDKDIEYGYTNHLIDISAGLDSRMTNVVAKELGYKNILNITYSQSNSDEDKYVKLLSNYLKNQIYYRKLDNASFLLEIEELIKMVNGLSFYCGITAGKQFLETLNFDLFGLEHTGQLGDVVISSFVVHDSTNINTNVKRNSNRIDMRYPVVTDAETQEEFMMRTRGFQGALSTHYLRSNYTYAVSPFLDVDLIDFCISLPEEIRSNHRLYWLWVEKKYPEVAKIKSNRLNTASSTAKIKSYLTRIINRLEREKYKIGYKLGIYKYQTCPNNMNPFTYWYETNEEIRKFISDYYNNHINLVQNFEVLQKEIETLYNSPIALDKLIAISLLSTISVYINE
;
A
#
# COMPACT_ATOMS: atom_id res chain seq x y z
N MET A 1 -14.01 13.59 -12.23
CA MET A 1 -12.95 13.69 -13.25
C MET A 1 -11.76 12.86 -12.77
N ASN A 2 -11.26 11.96 -13.60
CA ASN A 2 -10.13 11.10 -13.23
C ASN A 2 -8.85 11.96 -13.19
N ASN A 3 -8.40 12.35 -12.01
CA ASN A 3 -7.21 13.20 -11.80
C ASN A 3 -5.89 12.40 -11.80
N LYS A 4 -5.95 11.11 -12.13
CA LYS A 4 -4.78 10.24 -12.10
C LYS A 4 -3.80 10.60 -13.21
N SER A 5 -2.58 10.89 -12.82
CA SER A 5 -1.47 11.09 -13.77
C SER A 5 -1.06 9.75 -14.37
N HIS A 6 -0.72 9.77 -15.65
CA HIS A 6 -0.10 8.61 -16.29
C HIS A 6 0.82 9.01 -17.44
N PHE A 7 1.74 8.11 -17.76
CA PHE A 7 2.55 8.14 -18.98
C PHE A 7 2.54 6.75 -19.63
N TYR A 8 2.84 6.76 -20.92
CA TYR A 8 3.04 5.56 -21.71
C TYR A 8 4.23 5.76 -22.65
N ILE A 9 5.04 4.71 -22.76
CA ILE A 9 6.23 4.64 -23.61
C ILE A 9 6.13 3.36 -24.45
N SER A 10 6.27 3.48 -25.77
CA SER A 10 6.59 2.38 -26.68
C SER A 10 8.02 2.58 -27.16
N TYR A 11 8.96 1.74 -26.70
CA TYR A 11 10.37 1.85 -27.07
C TYR A 11 10.75 0.72 -28.03
N ASN A 12 11.22 1.10 -29.23
CA ASN A 12 11.64 0.15 -30.25
C ASN A 12 13.03 -0.42 -29.92
N LEU A 13 13.12 -1.74 -29.81
CA LEU A 13 14.34 -2.45 -29.39
C LEU A 13 15.42 -2.54 -30.48
N LYS A 14 15.06 -2.25 -31.75
CA LYS A 14 15.98 -2.31 -32.89
C LYS A 14 16.40 -0.92 -33.35
N GLU A 15 15.43 0.00 -33.38
CA GLU A 15 15.66 1.38 -33.86
C GLU A 15 16.04 2.34 -32.74
N PHE A 16 15.87 1.90 -31.46
CA PHE A 16 16.18 2.69 -30.26
C PHE A 16 15.38 4.00 -30.18
N THR A 17 14.20 4.03 -30.79
CA THR A 17 13.28 5.16 -30.81
C THR A 17 12.16 4.94 -29.78
N ALA A 18 11.56 6.03 -29.31
CA ALA A 18 10.48 5.97 -28.35
C ALA A 18 9.30 6.83 -28.78
N ASP A 19 8.11 6.25 -28.77
CA ASP A 19 6.85 6.98 -28.81
C ASP A 19 6.36 7.18 -27.38
N ILE A 20 6.10 8.44 -27.01
CA ILE A 20 5.78 8.83 -25.63
C ILE A 20 4.47 9.59 -25.62
N SER A 21 3.57 9.21 -24.71
CA SER A 21 2.39 9.99 -24.39
C SER A 21 2.27 10.20 -22.89
N THR A 22 1.81 11.37 -22.48
CA THR A 22 1.63 11.73 -21.07
C THR A 22 0.29 12.42 -20.84
N SER A 23 -0.29 12.17 -19.68
CA SER A 23 -1.44 12.91 -19.17
C SER A 23 -1.20 13.16 -17.68
N PHE A 24 -0.53 14.26 -17.38
CA PHE A 24 -0.20 14.62 -16.00
C PHE A 24 -1.26 15.51 -15.39
N SER A 25 -1.71 15.18 -14.19
CA SER A 25 -2.60 16.05 -13.42
C SER A 25 -1.88 17.34 -13.01
N SER A 26 -2.64 18.42 -12.82
CA SER A 26 -2.10 19.72 -12.37
C SER A 26 -1.61 19.69 -10.92
N ARG A 27 -2.05 18.73 -10.11
CA ARG A 27 -1.59 18.59 -8.72
C ARG A 27 -0.12 18.24 -8.67
N PHE A 28 0.64 18.93 -7.84
CA PHE A 28 2.08 18.73 -7.69
C PHE A 28 2.84 18.78 -9.03
N LYS A 29 2.44 19.68 -9.90
CA LYS A 29 2.94 19.78 -11.28
C LYS A 29 4.46 19.97 -11.38
N ASN A 30 5.11 20.58 -10.36
CA ASN A 30 6.55 20.82 -10.36
C ASN A 30 7.37 19.59 -9.94
N ASP A 31 6.73 18.48 -9.56
CA ASP A 31 7.35 17.18 -9.32
C ASP A 31 7.16 16.23 -10.51
N LYS A 32 6.38 16.66 -11.51
CA LYS A 32 6.10 15.87 -12.72
C LYS A 32 6.78 16.50 -13.92
N ILE A 33 7.32 15.67 -14.77
CA ILE A 33 8.05 16.16 -15.93
C ILE A 33 7.89 15.24 -17.15
N TYR A 34 7.71 15.85 -18.29
CA TYR A 34 8.10 15.33 -19.59
C TYR A 34 9.01 16.36 -20.25
N HIS A 35 10.28 16.03 -20.36
CA HIS A 35 11.29 16.86 -20.98
C HIS A 35 11.99 16.07 -22.07
N THR A 36 12.19 16.67 -23.24
CA THR A 36 12.96 16.06 -24.33
C THR A 36 13.85 17.11 -24.97
N ASP A 37 15.09 16.73 -25.28
CA ASP A 37 16.04 17.52 -26.02
C ASP A 37 16.88 16.62 -26.97
N TYR A 38 18.01 17.09 -27.44
CA TYR A 38 18.88 16.34 -28.37
C TYR A 38 19.61 15.17 -27.66
N GLU A 39 19.79 15.22 -26.33
CA GLU A 39 20.52 14.20 -25.56
C GLU A 39 19.61 13.10 -25.02
N CYS A 40 18.43 13.49 -24.50
CA CYS A 40 17.58 12.55 -23.78
C CYS A 40 16.09 12.93 -23.81
N SER A 41 15.27 11.96 -23.39
CA SER A 41 13.89 12.19 -22.94
C SER A 41 13.75 11.73 -21.50
N ILE A 42 13.14 12.56 -20.66
CA ILE A 42 12.97 12.32 -19.23
C ILE A 42 11.49 12.38 -18.89
N LEU A 43 11.00 11.35 -18.21
CA LEU A 43 9.65 11.30 -17.65
C LEU A 43 9.74 11.04 -16.16
N LEU A 44 8.96 11.78 -15.40
CA LEU A 44 8.74 11.52 -13.98
C LEU A 44 7.30 11.85 -13.63
N ASP A 45 6.65 10.95 -12.95
CA ASP A 45 5.34 11.17 -12.33
C ASP A 45 5.41 10.80 -10.85
N GLY A 46 4.74 11.59 -10.01
CA GLY A 46 4.66 11.35 -8.58
C GLY A 46 5.08 12.55 -7.73
N ILE A 47 5.60 12.23 -6.56
CA ILE A 47 6.00 13.19 -5.53
C ILE A 47 7.46 12.92 -5.12
N LEU A 48 8.30 13.97 -5.18
CA LEU A 48 9.67 13.95 -4.70
C LEU A 48 9.78 14.68 -3.35
N LEU A 49 9.79 13.94 -2.25
CA LEU A 49 9.81 14.50 -0.91
C LEU A 49 11.13 15.23 -0.58
N ASN A 50 12.24 14.80 -1.17
CA ASN A 50 13.57 15.40 -0.95
C ASN A 50 14.04 16.30 -2.09
N LYS A 51 13.14 16.79 -2.95
CA LYS A 51 13.51 17.62 -4.11
C LYS A 51 14.32 18.85 -3.72
N GLN A 52 13.91 19.58 -2.69
CA GLN A 52 14.60 20.78 -2.24
C GLN A 52 15.97 20.47 -1.65
N GLU A 53 16.10 19.38 -0.88
CA GLU A 53 17.39 18.90 -0.36
C GLU A 53 18.38 18.63 -1.51
N LEU A 54 17.93 17.96 -2.57
CA LEU A 54 18.75 17.68 -3.76
C LEU A 54 19.08 18.95 -4.55
N PHE A 55 18.16 19.89 -4.66
CA PHE A 55 18.44 21.18 -5.29
C PHE A 55 19.54 21.94 -4.56
N GLU A 56 19.51 21.95 -3.24
CA GLU A 56 20.55 22.56 -2.41
C GLU A 56 21.89 21.81 -2.51
N GLU A 57 21.88 20.46 -2.39
CA GLU A 57 23.09 19.62 -2.46
C GLU A 57 23.85 19.81 -3.77
N TYR A 58 23.12 19.85 -4.91
CA TYR A 58 23.75 19.95 -6.23
C TYR A 58 23.87 21.38 -6.77
N GLY A 59 23.35 22.38 -6.07
CA GLY A 59 23.30 23.77 -6.55
C GLY A 59 22.45 23.96 -7.81
N ILE A 60 21.42 23.14 -8.00
CA ILE A 60 20.54 23.10 -9.17
C ILE A 60 19.15 23.57 -8.76
N LYS A 61 18.41 24.24 -9.67
CA LYS A 61 17.05 24.73 -9.39
C LYS A 61 15.99 24.15 -10.31
N GLU A 62 16.40 23.37 -11.32
CA GLU A 62 15.51 22.83 -12.34
C GLU A 62 15.51 21.30 -12.29
N LEU A 63 14.33 20.69 -12.23
CA LEU A 63 14.16 19.25 -12.12
C LEU A 63 14.79 18.47 -13.31
N PRO A 64 14.64 18.89 -14.60
CA PRO A 64 15.32 18.20 -15.69
C PRO A 64 16.83 18.15 -15.54
N THR A 65 17.44 19.28 -15.16
CA THR A 65 18.88 19.39 -14.95
C THR A 65 19.36 18.52 -13.79
N LEU A 66 18.59 18.45 -12.69
CA LEU A 66 18.87 17.55 -11.58
C LEU A 66 18.82 16.08 -12.01
N LEU A 67 17.76 15.66 -12.73
CA LEU A 67 17.63 14.27 -13.14
C LEU A 67 18.73 13.83 -14.12
N LYS A 68 19.15 14.71 -15.05
CA LYS A 68 20.33 14.48 -15.90
C LYS A 68 21.60 14.31 -15.07
N ARG A 69 21.78 15.16 -14.07
CA ARG A 69 22.95 15.08 -13.18
C ARG A 69 22.97 13.78 -12.41
N LEU A 70 21.83 13.37 -11.84
CA LEU A 70 21.70 12.10 -11.11
C LEU A 70 21.93 10.89 -12.03
N TYR A 71 21.42 10.93 -13.27
CA TYR A 71 21.69 9.88 -14.26
C TYR A 71 23.20 9.75 -14.55
N THR A 72 23.87 10.86 -14.84
CA THR A 72 25.32 10.90 -15.12
C THR A 72 26.17 10.37 -13.97
N LEU A 73 25.71 10.55 -12.72
CA LEU A 73 26.38 10.07 -11.51
C LEU A 73 26.00 8.65 -11.10
N ASP A 74 25.17 7.93 -11.86
CA ASP A 74 24.57 6.64 -11.50
C ASP A 74 23.77 6.69 -10.16
N LYS A 75 23.18 7.84 -9.87
CA LYS A 75 22.38 8.10 -8.67
C LYS A 75 20.86 8.10 -8.94
N LEU A 76 20.45 8.16 -10.19
CA LEU A 76 19.04 8.04 -10.59
C LEU A 76 18.64 6.54 -10.63
N PRO A 77 17.56 6.10 -9.99
CA PRO A 77 16.68 6.81 -9.04
C PRO A 77 17.09 6.68 -7.55
N LYS A 78 18.29 6.22 -7.26
CA LYS A 78 18.78 5.83 -5.92
C LYS A 78 18.59 6.91 -4.85
N ASP A 79 18.87 8.18 -5.23
CA ASP A 79 18.87 9.30 -4.30
C ASP A 79 17.51 10.01 -4.20
N LEU A 80 16.55 9.66 -5.06
CA LEU A 80 15.20 10.21 -4.96
C LEU A 80 14.45 9.60 -3.76
N ARG A 81 13.63 10.41 -3.08
CA ARG A 81 12.75 9.98 -1.98
C ARG A 81 11.32 10.40 -2.26
N GLY A 82 10.36 9.53 -1.98
CA GLY A 82 8.93 9.79 -2.14
C GLY A 82 8.21 8.73 -2.95
N ALA A 83 7.00 9.06 -3.39
CA ALA A 83 6.15 8.20 -4.20
C ALA A 83 6.26 8.61 -5.68
N PHE A 84 7.17 8.01 -6.42
CA PHE A 84 7.49 8.38 -7.80
C PHE A 84 7.76 7.16 -8.70
N CYS A 85 7.57 7.36 -9.98
CA CYS A 85 8.03 6.47 -11.04
C CYS A 85 8.42 7.29 -12.28
N GLY A 86 9.25 6.73 -13.15
CA GLY A 86 9.69 7.47 -14.31
C GLY A 86 10.56 6.69 -15.28
N ALA A 87 11.06 7.41 -16.27
CA ALA A 87 12.01 6.87 -17.24
C ALA A 87 13.00 7.93 -17.69
N TYR A 88 14.20 7.48 -18.01
CA TYR A 88 15.25 8.24 -18.67
C TYR A 88 15.66 7.51 -19.95
N ILE A 89 15.52 8.16 -21.11
CA ILE A 89 15.87 7.61 -22.41
C ILE A 89 17.08 8.40 -22.93
N SER A 90 18.24 7.76 -22.98
CA SER A 90 19.46 8.35 -23.53
C SER A 90 19.50 8.12 -25.04
N LYS A 91 19.42 9.19 -25.83
CA LYS A 91 19.53 9.14 -27.29
C LYS A 91 20.95 8.81 -27.74
N LYS A 92 21.95 9.31 -26.99
CA LYS A 92 23.37 9.06 -27.24
C LYS A 92 23.77 7.61 -26.99
N GLU A 93 23.30 7.05 -25.85
CA GLU A 93 23.62 5.68 -25.46
C GLU A 93 22.67 4.64 -26.03
N GLN A 94 21.63 5.07 -26.77
CA GLN A 94 20.57 4.22 -27.29
C GLN A 94 20.00 3.29 -26.19
N SER A 95 19.71 3.88 -25.03
CA SER A 95 19.31 3.14 -23.85
C SER A 95 18.08 3.75 -23.17
N LEU A 96 17.36 2.90 -22.45
CA LEU A 96 16.23 3.29 -21.62
C LEU A 96 16.43 2.76 -20.21
N LEU A 97 16.24 3.62 -19.21
CA LEU A 97 16.12 3.28 -17.80
C LEU A 97 14.70 3.64 -17.35
N ALA A 98 13.91 2.65 -16.94
CA ALA A 98 12.59 2.88 -16.35
C ALA A 98 12.56 2.36 -14.92
N PHE A 99 11.93 3.08 -14.00
CA PHE A 99 12.02 2.82 -12.57
C PHE A 99 10.73 3.16 -11.81
N GLY A 100 10.45 2.41 -10.75
CA GLY A 100 9.56 2.79 -9.66
C GLY A 100 10.35 3.26 -8.45
N ASN A 101 9.68 3.60 -7.35
CA ASN A 101 10.34 3.99 -6.11
C ASN A 101 10.81 2.77 -5.29
N GLN A 102 11.52 3.05 -4.19
CA GLN A 102 12.18 2.04 -3.36
C GLN A 102 11.20 1.12 -2.61
N THR A 103 9.98 1.56 -2.38
CA THR A 103 8.93 0.82 -1.64
C THR A 103 7.85 0.21 -2.53
N GLY A 104 7.82 0.58 -3.82
CA GLY A 104 6.91 0.01 -4.83
C GLY A 104 5.46 0.48 -4.74
N ASP A 105 5.18 1.54 -3.99
CA ASP A 105 3.87 2.20 -3.94
C ASP A 105 3.62 3.14 -5.14
N SER A 106 4.67 3.43 -5.90
CA SER A 106 4.60 4.01 -7.25
C SER A 106 5.41 3.12 -8.19
N SER A 107 4.72 2.35 -9.02
CA SER A 107 5.31 1.32 -9.85
C SER A 107 5.00 1.52 -11.31
N ILE A 108 5.78 0.89 -12.16
CA ILE A 108 5.49 0.78 -13.58
C ILE A 108 5.09 -0.65 -13.95
N PHE A 109 4.28 -0.75 -15.00
CA PHE A 109 3.91 -1.99 -15.66
C PHE A 109 4.57 -2.03 -17.03
N TYR A 110 4.87 -3.23 -17.52
CA TYR A 110 5.50 -3.38 -18.83
C TYR A 110 5.16 -4.73 -19.47
N PHE A 111 5.21 -4.76 -20.79
CA PHE A 111 5.21 -6.00 -21.57
C PHE A 111 6.02 -5.78 -22.85
N THR A 112 6.38 -6.87 -23.52
CA THR A 112 7.09 -6.83 -24.80
C THR A 112 6.26 -7.46 -25.91
N ASP A 113 6.27 -6.86 -27.07
CA ASP A 113 5.86 -7.48 -28.31
C ASP A 113 7.11 -7.89 -29.15
N GLN A 114 6.96 -8.13 -30.46
CA GLN A 114 8.07 -8.57 -31.30
C GLN A 114 9.21 -7.55 -31.44
N ASN A 115 8.92 -6.26 -31.37
CA ASN A 115 9.89 -5.20 -31.65
C ASN A 115 9.99 -4.15 -30.55
N ASN A 116 9.00 -4.06 -29.69
CA ASN A 116 8.90 -2.97 -28.74
C ASN A 116 8.77 -3.48 -27.31
N ILE A 117 9.23 -2.68 -26.36
CA ILE A 117 8.80 -2.74 -24.98
C ILE A 117 7.82 -1.62 -24.69
N HIS A 118 6.69 -1.96 -24.09
CA HIS A 118 5.62 -1.06 -23.71
C HIS A 118 5.66 -0.85 -22.21
N ILE A 119 5.66 0.39 -21.76
CA ILE A 119 5.83 0.76 -20.35
C ILE A 119 4.80 1.82 -19.98
N SER A 120 4.16 1.67 -18.83
CA SER A 120 3.25 2.68 -18.27
C SER A 120 3.19 2.58 -16.73
N ASN A 121 2.89 3.66 -16.06
CA ASN A 121 2.51 3.65 -14.66
C ASN A 121 0.99 3.41 -14.46
N ASP A 122 0.24 3.25 -15.54
CA ASP A 122 -1.17 2.89 -15.52
C ASP A 122 -1.38 1.51 -16.17
N PHE A 123 -1.77 0.52 -15.35
CA PHE A 123 -2.07 -0.83 -15.82
C PHE A 123 -3.23 -0.86 -16.81
N ASN A 124 -4.28 -0.04 -16.59
CA ASN A 124 -5.44 0.03 -17.48
C ASN A 124 -5.03 0.46 -18.89
N LYS A 125 -4.04 1.37 -19.01
CA LYS A 125 -3.51 1.80 -20.29
C LYS A 125 -2.82 0.65 -21.05
N LEU A 126 -1.99 -0.15 -20.37
CA LEU A 126 -1.35 -1.31 -21.00
C LEU A 126 -2.36 -2.41 -21.34
N ALA A 127 -3.30 -2.68 -20.45
CA ALA A 127 -4.36 -3.65 -20.68
C ALA A 127 -5.20 -3.31 -21.93
N SER A 128 -5.44 -2.02 -22.21
CA SER A 128 -6.21 -1.57 -23.38
C SER A 128 -5.48 -1.78 -24.72
N ILE A 129 -4.17 -1.95 -24.73
CA ILE A 129 -3.37 -2.12 -25.96
C ILE A 129 -3.35 -3.58 -26.41
N ILE A 130 -3.50 -4.52 -25.48
CA ILE A 130 -3.45 -5.95 -25.79
C ILE A 130 -4.81 -6.41 -26.35
N SER A 131 -4.80 -6.84 -27.60
CA SER A 131 -6.01 -7.28 -28.30
C SER A 131 -6.53 -8.66 -27.86
N LYS A 132 -5.64 -9.59 -27.49
CA LYS A 132 -5.97 -10.94 -27.00
C LYS A 132 -5.38 -11.15 -25.61
N LYS A 133 -6.17 -10.88 -24.60
CA LYS A 133 -5.78 -11.02 -23.21
C LYS A 133 -5.96 -12.47 -22.77
N LYS A 134 -4.97 -12.98 -22.02
CA LYS A 134 -5.05 -14.30 -21.40
C LYS A 134 -4.97 -14.15 -19.88
N LEU A 135 -5.79 -14.95 -19.19
CA LEU A 135 -5.78 -14.99 -17.74
C LEU A 135 -4.48 -15.62 -17.22
N ASN A 136 -3.82 -14.94 -16.29
CA ASN A 136 -2.73 -15.52 -15.53
C ASN A 136 -3.30 -16.29 -14.32
N GLU A 137 -3.42 -17.62 -14.44
CA GLU A 137 -3.99 -18.47 -13.38
C GLU A 137 -3.22 -18.40 -12.06
N LYS A 138 -1.89 -18.25 -12.09
CA LYS A 138 -1.08 -18.09 -10.88
C LYS A 138 -1.48 -16.81 -10.13
N SER A 139 -1.62 -15.70 -10.84
CA SER A 139 -2.05 -14.43 -10.27
C SER A 139 -3.48 -14.49 -9.74
N ALA A 140 -4.39 -15.15 -10.48
CA ALA A 140 -5.76 -15.39 -10.04
C ALA A 140 -5.79 -16.21 -8.72
N HIS A 141 -5.00 -17.27 -8.63
CA HIS A 141 -4.87 -18.07 -7.41
C HIS A 141 -4.31 -17.25 -6.24
N PHE A 142 -3.33 -16.36 -6.47
CA PHE A 142 -2.80 -15.49 -5.44
C PHE A 142 -3.84 -14.49 -4.92
N LEU A 143 -4.68 -13.93 -5.80
CA LEU A 143 -5.81 -13.09 -5.37
C LEU A 143 -6.76 -13.84 -4.45
N LEU A 144 -7.11 -15.10 -4.76
CA LEU A 144 -7.97 -15.92 -3.90
C LEU A 144 -7.31 -16.26 -2.56
N THR A 145 -6.01 -16.56 -2.58
CA THR A 145 -5.30 -17.10 -1.42
C THR A 145 -4.85 -15.99 -0.47
N TYR A 146 -4.25 -14.94 -1.01
CA TYR A 146 -3.62 -13.85 -0.23
C TYR A 146 -4.44 -12.56 -0.23
N GLY A 147 -5.35 -12.39 -1.20
CA GLY A 147 -6.07 -11.16 -1.44
C GLY A 147 -5.28 -10.11 -2.22
N PHE A 148 -4.09 -10.45 -2.71
CA PHE A 148 -3.28 -9.61 -3.58
C PHE A 148 -2.34 -10.48 -4.44
N ILE A 149 -1.89 -9.92 -5.57
CA ILE A 149 -0.95 -10.62 -6.45
C ILE A 149 0.46 -10.47 -5.87
N VAL A 150 1.11 -11.60 -5.67
CA VAL A 150 2.51 -11.70 -5.25
C VAL A 150 3.40 -11.81 -6.50
N ASP A 151 4.67 -11.44 -6.40
CA ASP A 151 5.66 -11.39 -7.47
C ASP A 151 5.48 -10.19 -8.43
N ASP A 152 6.03 -10.32 -9.63
CA ASP A 152 5.99 -9.31 -10.68
C ASP A 152 4.84 -9.52 -11.68
N ASP A 153 4.08 -10.59 -11.53
CA ASP A 153 2.95 -10.91 -12.39
C ASP A 153 1.77 -9.95 -12.21
N THR A 154 0.87 -9.92 -13.20
CA THR A 154 -0.43 -9.28 -13.12
C THR A 154 -1.50 -10.29 -13.52
N ILE A 155 -2.78 -9.88 -13.48
CA ILE A 155 -3.89 -10.76 -13.89
C ILE A 155 -3.86 -11.10 -15.39
N ILE A 156 -3.22 -10.27 -16.21
CA ILE A 156 -3.03 -10.52 -17.65
C ILE A 156 -1.66 -11.17 -17.88
N GLU A 157 -1.65 -12.36 -18.49
CA GLU A 157 -0.42 -13.03 -18.88
C GLU A 157 0.44 -12.15 -19.78
N GLY A 158 1.73 -12.03 -19.46
CA GLY A 158 2.71 -11.24 -20.21
C GLY A 158 2.88 -9.80 -19.72
N ILE A 159 1.91 -9.20 -19.02
CA ILE A 159 2.13 -7.90 -18.37
C ILE A 159 2.77 -8.12 -17.01
N LYS A 160 3.90 -7.46 -16.78
CA LYS A 160 4.66 -7.50 -15.54
C LYS A 160 4.57 -6.17 -14.78
N ARG A 161 4.68 -6.21 -13.46
CA ARG A 161 4.85 -5.06 -12.58
C ARG A 161 6.29 -4.99 -12.09
N LEU A 162 6.93 -3.84 -12.22
CA LEU A 162 8.26 -3.63 -11.67
C LEU A 162 8.17 -3.58 -10.14
N GLN A 163 8.97 -4.40 -9.46
CA GLN A 163 8.95 -4.49 -8.00
C GLN A 163 9.71 -3.33 -7.34
N ALA A 164 9.48 -3.16 -6.03
CA ALA A 164 10.16 -2.20 -5.17
C ALA A 164 11.70 -2.23 -5.34
N GLY A 165 12.30 -1.06 -5.51
CA GLY A 165 13.76 -0.93 -5.64
C GLY A 165 14.38 -1.51 -6.90
N LYS A 166 13.56 -1.87 -7.91
CA LYS A 166 14.02 -2.38 -9.20
C LYS A 166 13.86 -1.36 -10.32
N ALA A 167 14.74 -1.46 -11.30
CA ALA A 167 14.72 -0.70 -12.55
C ALA A 167 14.75 -1.65 -13.74
N LEU A 168 14.06 -1.27 -14.81
CA LEU A 168 14.11 -1.90 -16.12
C LEU A 168 15.08 -1.11 -16.98
N ILE A 169 16.08 -1.80 -17.51
CA ILE A 169 17.13 -1.22 -18.35
C ILE A 169 17.04 -1.88 -19.72
N VAL A 170 16.96 -1.05 -20.77
CA VAL A 170 17.17 -1.50 -22.15
C VAL A 170 18.49 -0.93 -22.63
N ARG A 171 19.36 -1.79 -23.13
CA ARG A 171 20.64 -1.39 -23.75
C ARG A 171 20.95 -2.35 -24.90
N ASN A 172 21.30 -1.80 -26.06
CA ASN A 172 21.55 -2.58 -27.28
C ASN A 172 20.39 -3.56 -27.64
N GLY A 173 19.16 -3.19 -27.36
CA GLY A 173 17.99 -4.02 -27.60
C GLY A 173 17.72 -5.11 -26.56
N GLU A 174 18.63 -5.32 -25.59
CA GLU A 174 18.46 -6.27 -24.50
C GLU A 174 17.75 -5.64 -23.31
N ILE A 175 16.81 -6.37 -22.73
CA ILE A 175 16.04 -5.96 -21.54
C ILE A 175 16.60 -6.64 -20.32
N LYS A 176 16.92 -5.86 -19.29
CA LYS A 176 17.41 -6.36 -18.00
C LYS A 176 16.65 -5.70 -16.85
N ILE A 177 16.21 -6.50 -15.88
CA ILE A 177 15.74 -5.99 -14.58
C ILE A 177 16.93 -5.93 -13.63
N SER A 178 17.17 -4.76 -13.05
CA SER A 178 18.27 -4.52 -12.11
C SER A 178 17.72 -4.01 -10.78
N THR A 179 18.31 -4.45 -9.68
CA THR A 179 18.00 -3.93 -8.34
C THR A 179 18.90 -2.73 -8.07
N TYR A 180 18.31 -1.54 -7.96
CA TYR A 180 19.05 -0.31 -7.63
C TYR A 180 19.01 0.00 -6.13
N LYS A 181 18.02 -0.54 -5.39
CA LYS A 181 17.93 -0.46 -3.92
C LYS A 181 17.49 -1.81 -3.38
N LYS A 182 18.34 -2.39 -2.55
CA LYS A 182 18.02 -3.54 -1.69
C LYS A 182 18.16 -3.09 -0.25
N PHE A 183 17.12 -3.29 0.55
CA PHE A 183 17.18 -3.08 1.99
C PHE A 183 17.99 -4.21 2.64
N ASN A 184 18.94 -3.87 3.50
CA ASN A 184 19.81 -4.85 4.14
C ASN A 184 19.23 -5.29 5.49
N PHE A 185 18.62 -6.46 5.50
CA PHE A 185 18.00 -7.03 6.71
C PHE A 185 18.96 -7.91 7.53
N LYS A 186 20.19 -8.17 7.04
CA LYS A 186 21.16 -9.04 7.71
C LYS A 186 22.07 -8.29 8.66
N ASP A 187 22.70 -7.24 8.16
CA ASP A 187 23.69 -6.53 8.92
C ASP A 187 23.05 -5.69 10.03
N LYS A 188 23.49 -5.92 11.26
CA LYS A 188 22.97 -5.23 12.43
C LYS A 188 24.06 -4.33 13.02
N ILE A 189 23.67 -3.14 13.45
CA ILE A 189 24.57 -2.19 14.12
C ILE A 189 24.61 -2.51 15.63
N GLU A 190 25.75 -2.21 16.24
CA GLU A 190 25.86 -2.19 17.70
C GLU A 190 25.33 -0.84 18.22
N ILE A 191 24.28 -0.89 19.01
CA ILE A 191 23.61 0.29 19.54
C ILE A 191 22.88 -0.03 20.83
N SER A 192 22.89 0.88 21.79
CA SER A 192 22.07 0.77 22.99
C SER A 192 20.58 1.02 22.68
N LEU A 193 19.70 0.49 23.53
CA LEU A 193 18.25 0.74 23.39
C LEU A 193 17.92 2.24 23.54
N GLU A 194 18.59 2.92 24.44
CA GLU A 194 18.44 4.36 24.68
C GLU A 194 18.79 5.17 23.42
N GLU A 195 19.93 4.88 22.83
CA GLU A 195 20.39 5.52 21.60
C GLU A 195 19.47 5.18 20.41
N ALA A 196 19.01 3.95 20.31
CA ALA A 196 18.06 3.53 19.27
C ALA A 196 16.75 4.32 19.36
N ILE A 197 16.25 4.61 20.57
CA ILE A 197 15.07 5.45 20.79
C ILE A 197 15.31 6.89 20.35
N GLU A 198 16.48 7.48 20.71
CA GLU A 198 16.83 8.85 20.31
C GLU A 198 16.94 8.97 18.79
N GLN A 199 17.67 8.06 18.14
CA GLN A 199 17.84 8.10 16.69
C GLN A 199 16.54 7.81 15.93
N LEU A 200 15.69 6.91 16.44
CA LEU A 200 14.36 6.65 15.88
C LEU A 200 13.53 7.94 15.89
N ASP A 201 13.51 8.66 17.02
CA ASP A 201 12.75 9.90 17.15
C ASP A 201 13.23 10.96 16.15
N VAL A 202 14.54 11.18 16.07
CA VAL A 202 15.14 12.15 15.14
C VAL A 202 14.80 11.82 13.70
N LYS A 203 14.98 10.56 13.28
CA LYS A 203 14.71 10.11 11.91
C LYS A 203 13.22 10.16 11.56
N PHE A 204 12.36 9.79 12.50
CA PHE A 204 10.91 9.84 12.29
C PHE A 204 10.42 11.29 12.19
N ARG A 205 10.91 12.20 13.04
CA ARG A 205 10.60 13.64 12.94
C ARG A 205 11.04 14.22 11.60
N HIS A 206 12.22 13.83 11.10
CA HIS A 206 12.71 14.23 9.79
C HIS A 206 11.82 13.71 8.66
N ALA A 207 11.40 12.44 8.71
CA ALA A 207 10.49 11.85 7.75
C ALA A 207 9.11 12.54 7.74
N VAL A 208 8.56 12.85 8.93
CA VAL A 208 7.33 13.66 9.05
C VAL A 208 7.54 15.03 8.42
N LYS A 209 8.64 15.71 8.73
CA LYS A 209 8.95 17.02 8.16
C LYS A 209 8.98 16.98 6.63
N ARG A 210 9.68 16.03 6.03
CA ARG A 210 9.72 15.84 4.56
C ARG A 210 8.32 15.72 3.95
N CYS A 211 7.44 14.92 4.57
CA CYS A 211 6.07 14.75 4.08
C CYS A 211 5.27 16.06 4.14
N PHE A 212 5.30 16.76 5.26
CA PHE A 212 4.46 17.95 5.47
C PHE A 212 5.03 19.20 4.78
N ASP A 213 6.35 19.35 4.70
CA ASP A 213 6.98 20.44 3.95
C ASP A 213 6.62 20.38 2.46
N LYS A 214 6.31 19.19 1.93
CA LYS A 214 5.83 19.06 0.55
C LYS A 214 4.47 19.76 0.35
N ASP A 215 3.57 19.71 1.31
CA ASP A 215 2.33 20.49 1.27
C ASP A 215 2.64 22.00 1.23
N ILE A 216 3.52 22.45 2.11
CA ILE A 216 3.94 23.87 2.20
C ILE A 216 4.61 24.33 0.90
N GLU A 217 5.47 23.48 0.29
CA GLU A 217 6.11 23.77 -1.00
C GLU A 217 5.10 24.15 -2.10
N TYR A 218 3.92 23.52 -2.05
CA TYR A 218 2.84 23.75 -3.01
C TYR A 218 1.77 24.73 -2.52
N GLY A 219 2.01 25.42 -1.39
CA GLY A 219 1.12 26.43 -0.84
C GLY A 219 -0.09 25.90 -0.08
N TYR A 220 -0.13 24.59 0.19
CA TYR A 220 -1.18 24.02 1.03
C TYR A 220 -0.90 24.29 2.49
N THR A 221 -1.87 24.88 3.17
CA THR A 221 -1.82 25.19 4.61
C THR A 221 -2.72 24.29 5.45
N ASN A 222 -3.56 23.49 4.79
CA ASN A 222 -4.40 22.48 5.43
C ASN A 222 -3.82 21.11 5.14
N HIS A 223 -3.70 20.29 6.18
CA HIS A 223 -3.12 18.94 6.10
C HIS A 223 -4.19 17.88 6.31
N LEU A 224 -4.20 16.87 5.45
CA LEU A 224 -5.11 15.74 5.53
C LEU A 224 -4.35 14.55 6.13
N ILE A 225 -4.78 14.06 7.30
CA ILE A 225 -4.10 12.98 8.01
C ILE A 225 -5.07 11.88 8.38
N ASP A 226 -4.73 10.64 8.02
CA ASP A 226 -5.44 9.46 8.53
C ASP A 226 -5.34 9.38 10.05
N ILE A 227 -6.43 9.01 10.72
CA ILE A 227 -6.42 8.70 12.14
C ILE A 227 -7.08 7.34 12.37
N SER A 228 -6.44 6.50 13.17
CA SER A 228 -6.93 5.17 13.54
C SER A 228 -6.69 4.88 15.02
N ALA A 229 -7.27 3.80 15.51
CA ALA A 229 -7.01 3.33 16.87
C ALA A 229 -5.58 2.78 17.06
N GLY A 230 -4.82 2.63 15.97
CA GLY A 230 -3.43 2.14 15.98
C GLY A 230 -2.42 3.17 16.48
N LEU A 231 -1.14 2.74 16.56
CA LEU A 231 -0.03 3.63 16.90
C LEU A 231 0.46 4.43 15.70
N ASP A 232 0.49 3.86 14.52
CA ASP A 232 1.18 4.41 13.37
C ASP A 232 0.60 5.76 12.94
N SER A 233 -0.69 5.82 12.66
CA SER A 233 -1.38 7.09 12.35
C SER A 233 -1.37 8.07 13.53
N ARG A 234 -1.39 7.56 14.77
CA ARG A 234 -1.26 8.36 15.99
C ARG A 234 0.07 9.10 16.02
N MET A 235 1.18 8.40 15.78
CA MET A 235 2.51 9.01 15.82
C MET A 235 2.73 10.01 14.69
N THR A 236 2.20 9.75 13.48
CA THR A 236 2.19 10.74 12.40
C THR A 236 1.50 12.03 12.83
N ASN A 237 0.30 11.94 13.44
CA ASN A 237 -0.45 13.10 13.93
C ASN A 237 0.26 13.85 15.05
N VAL A 238 0.77 13.13 16.04
CA VAL A 238 1.42 13.71 17.23
C VAL A 238 2.67 14.49 16.83
N VAL A 239 3.54 13.87 16.04
CA VAL A 239 4.80 14.48 15.63
C VAL A 239 4.57 15.64 14.66
N ALA A 240 3.61 15.55 13.75
CA ALA A 240 3.24 16.67 12.89
C ALA A 240 2.81 17.90 13.72
N LYS A 241 1.99 17.68 14.74
CA LYS A 241 1.55 18.75 15.65
C LYS A 241 2.70 19.34 16.46
N GLU A 242 3.61 18.52 16.99
CA GLU A 242 4.80 18.99 17.71
C GLU A 242 5.76 19.78 16.83
N LEU A 243 5.86 19.45 15.54
CA LEU A 243 6.62 20.20 14.55
C LEU A 243 5.95 21.51 14.15
N GLY A 244 4.74 21.79 14.67
CA GLY A 244 4.03 23.06 14.49
C GLY A 244 3.11 23.13 13.29
N TYR A 245 2.85 22.03 12.57
CA TYR A 245 1.85 21.98 11.50
C TYR A 245 0.44 22.18 12.09
N LYS A 246 -0.34 23.04 11.45
CA LYS A 246 -1.66 23.50 11.90
C LYS A 246 -2.72 23.12 10.86
N ASN A 247 -3.99 23.41 11.15
CA ASN A 247 -5.11 23.17 10.25
C ASN A 247 -5.19 21.69 9.78
N ILE A 248 -5.04 20.78 10.72
CA ILE A 248 -5.08 19.33 10.46
C ILE A 248 -6.55 18.89 10.45
N LEU A 249 -6.97 18.30 9.32
CA LEU A 249 -8.18 17.51 9.22
C LEU A 249 -7.83 16.03 9.33
N ASN A 250 -8.27 15.41 10.41
CA ASN A 250 -8.18 13.98 10.56
C ASN A 250 -9.33 13.28 9.84
N ILE A 251 -9.02 12.19 9.15
CA ILE A 251 -9.98 11.37 8.43
C ILE A 251 -9.97 9.94 8.96
N THR A 252 -11.17 9.37 9.11
CA THR A 252 -11.34 7.98 9.50
C THR A 252 -12.69 7.43 9.05
N TYR A 253 -12.77 6.12 8.94
CA TYR A 253 -14.00 5.43 8.60
C TYR A 253 -14.06 4.07 9.31
N SER A 254 -15.22 3.71 9.83
CA SER A 254 -15.44 2.40 10.44
C SER A 254 -16.93 2.13 10.69
N GLN A 255 -17.25 0.90 11.04
CA GLN A 255 -18.55 0.57 11.65
C GLN A 255 -18.77 1.40 12.91
N SER A 256 -19.99 1.95 13.07
CA SER A 256 -20.37 2.70 14.29
C SER A 256 -20.24 1.84 15.55
N ASN A 257 -19.84 2.47 16.64
CA ASN A 257 -19.63 1.84 17.93
C ASN A 257 -18.59 0.71 17.95
N SER A 258 -17.77 0.61 16.91
CA SER A 258 -16.61 -0.30 16.90
C SER A 258 -15.54 0.18 17.89
N ASP A 259 -14.56 -0.67 18.16
CA ASP A 259 -13.42 -0.27 18.97
C ASP A 259 -12.60 0.83 18.29
N GLU A 260 -12.55 0.84 16.95
CA GLU A 260 -11.95 1.92 16.18
C GLU A 260 -12.61 3.27 16.46
N ASP A 261 -13.93 3.35 16.37
CA ASP A 261 -14.71 4.57 16.66
C ASP A 261 -14.43 5.12 18.08
N LYS A 262 -14.38 4.24 19.08
CA LYS A 262 -14.13 4.64 20.48
C LYS A 262 -12.73 5.25 20.68
N TYR A 263 -11.70 4.58 20.17
CA TYR A 263 -10.31 5.01 20.39
C TYR A 263 -9.94 6.22 19.56
N VAL A 264 -10.47 6.34 18.34
CA VAL A 264 -10.26 7.52 17.50
C VAL A 264 -10.84 8.77 18.16
N LYS A 265 -12.05 8.69 18.76
CA LYS A 265 -12.63 9.81 19.50
C LYS A 265 -11.76 10.27 20.68
N LEU A 266 -11.19 9.31 21.44
CA LEU A 266 -10.28 9.64 22.54
C LEU A 266 -9.02 10.37 22.04
N LEU A 267 -8.42 9.87 20.96
CA LEU A 267 -7.21 10.45 20.37
C LEU A 267 -7.49 11.82 19.75
N SER A 268 -8.59 11.97 19.02
CA SER A 268 -9.01 13.25 18.43
C SER A 268 -9.24 14.33 19.49
N ASN A 269 -9.85 13.97 20.63
CA ASN A 269 -10.04 14.90 21.74
C ASN A 269 -8.71 15.38 22.35
N TYR A 270 -7.71 14.50 22.43
CA TYR A 270 -6.36 14.84 22.88
C TYR A 270 -5.65 15.77 21.87
N LEU A 271 -5.71 15.41 20.60
CA LEU A 271 -5.04 16.17 19.53
C LEU A 271 -5.71 17.52 19.27
N LYS A 272 -7.01 17.67 19.57
CA LYS A 272 -7.82 18.85 19.25
C LYS A 272 -7.79 19.22 17.76
N ASN A 273 -7.63 18.22 16.89
CA ASN A 273 -7.72 18.37 15.45
C ASN A 273 -9.19 18.31 15.01
N GLN A 274 -9.50 18.87 13.87
CA GLN A 274 -10.77 18.60 13.21
C GLN A 274 -10.79 17.13 12.78
N ILE A 275 -11.97 16.50 12.83
CA ILE A 275 -12.14 15.12 12.41
C ILE A 275 -13.34 14.97 11.48
N TYR A 276 -13.13 14.27 10.38
CA TYR A 276 -14.20 13.78 9.54
C TYR A 276 -14.29 12.25 9.67
N TYR A 277 -15.38 11.81 10.28
CA TYR A 277 -15.64 10.39 10.53
C TYR A 277 -16.77 9.89 9.62
N ARG A 278 -16.45 8.90 8.76
CA ARG A 278 -17.42 8.23 7.90
C ARG A 278 -17.87 6.92 8.53
N LYS A 279 -19.18 6.78 8.75
CA LYS A 279 -19.78 5.52 9.19
C LYS A 279 -19.91 4.57 8.01
N LEU A 280 -19.54 3.30 8.22
CA LEU A 280 -19.65 2.23 7.24
C LEU A 280 -20.84 1.28 7.51
N ASP A 281 -21.83 1.71 8.27
CA ASP A 281 -22.91 0.87 8.80
C ASP A 281 -23.72 0.13 7.73
N ASN A 282 -23.87 0.72 6.55
CA ASN A 282 -24.58 0.14 5.41
C ASN A 282 -23.69 -0.64 4.45
N ALA A 283 -22.36 -0.59 4.62
CA ALA A 283 -21.37 -1.22 3.74
C ALA A 283 -21.54 -0.92 2.23
N SER A 284 -22.12 0.24 1.88
CA SER A 284 -22.48 0.60 0.49
C SER A 284 -21.29 0.62 -0.47
N PHE A 285 -20.07 0.87 0.03
CA PHE A 285 -18.85 0.82 -0.79
C PHE A 285 -18.63 -0.57 -1.44
N LEU A 286 -19.20 -1.64 -0.89
CA LEU A 286 -19.08 -2.98 -1.47
C LEU A 286 -19.86 -3.15 -2.79
N LEU A 287 -20.75 -2.22 -3.13
CA LEU A 287 -21.54 -2.27 -4.38
C LEU A 287 -20.77 -1.75 -5.59
N GLU A 288 -19.62 -1.09 -5.40
CA GLU A 288 -18.83 -0.41 -6.44
C GLU A 288 -17.64 -1.26 -6.92
N ILE A 289 -17.85 -2.56 -7.07
CA ILE A 289 -16.77 -3.56 -7.22
C ILE A 289 -15.86 -3.31 -8.44
N GLU A 290 -16.40 -3.08 -9.64
CA GLU A 290 -15.59 -2.96 -10.87
C GLU A 290 -14.76 -1.67 -10.89
N GLU A 291 -15.35 -0.57 -10.43
CA GLU A 291 -14.63 0.69 -10.30
C GLU A 291 -13.47 0.56 -9.32
N LEU A 292 -13.71 -0.06 -8.16
CA LEU A 292 -12.68 -0.29 -7.15
C LEU A 292 -11.57 -1.21 -7.66
N ILE A 293 -11.89 -2.24 -8.43
CA ILE A 293 -10.91 -3.12 -9.07
C ILE A 293 -10.04 -2.34 -10.09
N LYS A 294 -10.65 -1.49 -10.92
CA LYS A 294 -9.91 -0.61 -11.86
C LYS A 294 -8.98 0.36 -11.11
N MET A 295 -9.43 0.93 -9.99
CA MET A 295 -8.64 1.85 -9.17
C MET A 295 -7.41 1.20 -8.54
N VAL A 296 -7.48 -0.07 -8.18
CA VAL A 296 -6.34 -0.83 -7.62
C VAL A 296 -5.58 -1.65 -8.68
N ASN A 297 -5.81 -1.39 -9.96
CA ASN A 297 -5.15 -2.06 -11.08
C ASN A 297 -5.31 -3.60 -11.07
N GLY A 298 -6.42 -4.12 -10.50
CA GLY A 298 -6.62 -5.56 -10.35
C GLY A 298 -5.60 -6.29 -9.47
N LEU A 299 -4.77 -5.57 -8.70
CA LEU A 299 -3.66 -6.13 -7.93
C LEU A 299 -4.07 -6.70 -6.58
N SER A 300 -5.25 -6.35 -6.08
CA SER A 300 -5.76 -6.78 -4.78
C SER A 300 -7.29 -6.87 -4.75
N PHE A 301 -7.82 -7.60 -3.75
CA PHE A 301 -9.26 -7.69 -3.53
C PHE A 301 -9.84 -6.31 -3.16
N TYR A 302 -11.08 -6.08 -3.58
CA TYR A 302 -11.67 -4.74 -3.49
C TYR A 302 -12.17 -4.34 -2.11
N CYS A 303 -12.54 -5.29 -1.25
CA CYS A 303 -13.30 -4.98 -0.04
C CYS A 303 -12.45 -4.58 1.18
N GLY A 304 -11.14 -4.88 1.19
CA GLY A 304 -10.29 -4.66 2.38
C GLY A 304 -9.70 -3.27 2.47
N ILE A 305 -9.30 -2.72 1.34
CA ILE A 305 -8.48 -1.52 1.25
C ILE A 305 -9.22 -0.32 0.69
N THR A 306 -10.42 -0.51 0.21
CA THR A 306 -11.15 0.48 -0.59
C THR A 306 -12.29 1.16 0.15
N ALA A 307 -12.53 0.80 1.40
CA ALA A 307 -13.63 1.33 2.21
C ALA A 307 -13.63 2.87 2.34
N GLY A 308 -12.49 3.50 2.07
CA GLY A 308 -12.36 4.95 2.08
C GLY A 308 -12.80 5.65 0.79
N LYS A 309 -13.07 4.95 -0.33
CA LYS A 309 -13.40 5.60 -1.61
C LYS A 309 -14.52 6.62 -1.50
N GLN A 310 -15.70 6.18 -1.08
CA GLN A 310 -16.88 7.06 -0.94
C GLN A 310 -16.67 8.25 -0.02
N PHE A 311 -15.74 8.13 0.91
CA PHE A 311 -15.33 9.21 1.78
C PHE A 311 -14.43 10.21 1.05
N LEU A 312 -13.41 9.72 0.31
CA LEU A 312 -12.48 10.57 -0.46
C LEU A 312 -13.23 11.39 -1.52
N GLU A 313 -14.28 10.85 -2.11
CA GLU A 313 -15.13 11.55 -3.09
C GLU A 313 -15.86 12.77 -2.52
N THR A 314 -16.04 12.84 -1.21
CA THR A 314 -16.72 13.97 -0.55
C THR A 314 -15.76 15.10 -0.14
N LEU A 315 -14.45 14.92 -0.30
CA LEU A 315 -13.45 15.91 0.05
C LEU A 315 -13.15 16.84 -1.14
N ASN A 316 -13.01 18.13 -0.83
CA ASN A 316 -12.45 19.07 -1.78
C ASN A 316 -10.92 19.06 -1.69
N PHE A 317 -10.28 18.31 -2.58
CA PHE A 317 -8.82 18.17 -2.59
C PHE A 317 -8.08 19.43 -3.04
N ASP A 318 -8.75 20.48 -3.52
CA ASP A 318 -8.10 21.77 -3.78
C ASP A 318 -7.65 22.47 -2.49
N LEU A 319 -8.22 22.07 -1.35
CA LEU A 319 -7.88 22.60 -0.03
C LEU A 319 -6.70 21.88 0.64
N PHE A 320 -6.36 20.67 0.19
CA PHE A 320 -5.39 19.80 0.83
C PHE A 320 -4.30 19.39 -0.14
N GLY A 321 -3.09 19.21 0.37
CA GLY A 321 -1.96 18.65 -0.37
C GLY A 321 -2.01 17.12 -0.43
N LEU A 322 -1.08 16.49 0.25
CA LEU A 322 -0.94 15.04 0.36
C LEU A 322 -1.96 14.47 1.37
N GLU A 323 -2.27 13.17 1.24
CA GLU A 323 -2.86 12.38 2.30
C GLU A 323 -1.75 11.76 3.13
N HIS A 324 -1.59 12.21 4.37
CA HIS A 324 -0.58 11.69 5.30
C HIS A 324 -1.11 10.48 6.05
N THR A 325 -0.47 9.35 5.90
CA THR A 325 -0.88 8.09 6.51
C THR A 325 0.11 7.62 7.57
N GLY A 326 -0.25 6.59 8.34
CA GLY A 326 0.68 5.85 9.20
C GLY A 326 1.07 4.49 8.61
N GLN A 327 0.94 4.30 7.31
CA GLN A 327 1.04 2.98 6.70
C GLN A 327 2.41 2.34 6.90
N LEU A 328 2.43 1.05 7.28
CA LEU A 328 3.60 0.22 7.56
C LEU A 328 4.43 0.63 8.80
N GLY A 329 3.96 1.49 9.68
CA GLY A 329 4.73 1.92 10.85
C GLY A 329 5.15 0.76 11.75
N ASP A 330 4.20 -0.06 12.17
CA ASP A 330 4.48 -1.23 12.99
C ASP A 330 5.36 -2.27 12.24
N VAL A 331 5.17 -2.40 10.94
CA VAL A 331 5.92 -3.32 10.07
C VAL A 331 7.39 -2.91 9.99
N VAL A 332 7.67 -1.65 9.72
CA VAL A 332 9.03 -1.11 9.61
C VAL A 332 9.78 -1.20 10.93
N ILE A 333 9.10 -0.84 12.03
CA ILE A 333 9.77 -0.80 13.33
C ILE A 333 9.89 -2.22 13.95
N SER A 334 8.87 -3.11 13.83
CA SER A 334 8.82 -4.29 14.70
C SER A 334 8.05 -5.50 14.21
N SER A 335 6.93 -5.36 13.49
CA SER A 335 5.93 -6.45 13.38
C SER A 335 6.39 -7.69 12.65
N PHE A 336 7.32 -7.56 11.72
CA PHE A 336 7.83 -8.68 10.91
C PHE A 336 9.14 -9.27 11.44
N VAL A 337 9.64 -8.76 12.56
CA VAL A 337 10.82 -9.31 13.22
C VAL A 337 10.52 -10.71 13.77
N VAL A 338 11.27 -11.71 13.33
CA VAL A 338 11.16 -13.10 13.75
C VAL A 338 12.53 -13.58 14.22
N HIS A 339 12.59 -14.17 15.41
CA HIS A 339 13.82 -14.82 15.88
C HIS A 339 14.16 -16.02 14.97
N ASP A 340 15.42 -16.18 14.63
CA ASP A 340 15.93 -17.20 13.71
C ASP A 340 15.34 -17.08 12.28
N SER A 341 15.63 -15.94 11.67
CA SER A 341 15.08 -15.54 10.37
C SER A 341 15.69 -16.23 9.15
N THR A 342 16.64 -17.16 9.32
CA THR A 342 17.35 -17.83 8.20
C THR A 342 16.48 -18.85 7.46
N ASN A 343 15.48 -19.42 8.13
CA ASN A 343 14.50 -20.32 7.51
C ASN A 343 13.30 -19.54 6.97
N ILE A 344 13.32 -19.22 5.67
CA ILE A 344 12.26 -18.45 5.05
C ILE A 344 11.05 -19.35 4.81
N ASN A 345 9.97 -19.05 5.53
CA ASN A 345 8.67 -19.61 5.25
C ASN A 345 7.96 -18.76 4.18
N THR A 346 7.92 -19.27 2.96
CA THR A 346 7.28 -18.59 1.82
C THR A 346 5.75 -18.61 1.87
N ASN A 347 5.15 -19.24 2.89
CA ASN A 347 3.72 -19.16 3.11
C ASN A 347 3.36 -17.78 3.66
N VAL A 348 2.99 -16.87 2.76
CA VAL A 348 2.37 -15.60 3.13
C VAL A 348 1.08 -15.91 3.90
N LYS A 349 0.76 -15.12 4.93
CA LYS A 349 -0.49 -15.34 5.69
C LYS A 349 -1.70 -15.28 4.76
N ARG A 350 -2.41 -16.37 4.64
CA ARG A 350 -3.58 -16.50 3.80
C ARG A 350 -4.79 -15.76 4.37
N ASN A 351 -5.63 -15.25 3.51
CA ASN A 351 -6.93 -14.72 3.90
C ASN A 351 -7.92 -15.86 4.21
N SER A 352 -7.83 -16.96 3.45
CA SER A 352 -8.61 -18.16 3.73
C SER A 352 -7.73 -19.41 3.66
N ASN A 353 -7.98 -20.38 4.55
CA ASN A 353 -7.34 -21.71 4.52
C ASN A 353 -8.23 -22.77 3.84
N ARG A 354 -9.26 -22.35 3.09
CA ARG A 354 -10.25 -23.26 2.47
C ARG A 354 -9.83 -23.78 1.12
N ILE A 355 -8.85 -23.15 0.50
CA ILE A 355 -8.25 -23.59 -0.76
C ILE A 355 -6.78 -23.94 -0.55
N ASP A 356 -6.31 -24.95 -1.28
CA ASP A 356 -4.94 -25.41 -1.19
C ASP A 356 -3.99 -24.51 -1.97
N MET A 357 -2.72 -24.45 -1.54
CA MET A 357 -1.66 -23.73 -2.25
C MET A 357 -1.22 -24.50 -3.48
N ARG A 358 -1.51 -23.98 -4.68
CA ARG A 358 -1.06 -24.58 -5.95
C ARG A 358 0.27 -24.04 -6.44
N TYR A 359 0.56 -22.78 -6.17
CA TYR A 359 1.75 -22.12 -6.66
C TYR A 359 2.62 -21.63 -5.50
N PRO A 360 3.89 -22.07 -5.44
CA PRO A 360 4.81 -21.54 -4.44
C PRO A 360 5.17 -20.09 -4.76
N VAL A 361 5.38 -19.29 -3.72
CA VAL A 361 5.99 -17.97 -3.89
C VAL A 361 7.50 -18.16 -4.00
N VAL A 362 8.06 -17.79 -5.14
CA VAL A 362 9.51 -17.81 -5.36
C VAL A 362 10.10 -16.52 -4.81
N THR A 363 11.19 -16.60 -4.07
CA THR A 363 11.83 -15.45 -3.46
C THR A 363 13.36 -15.58 -3.46
N ASP A 364 14.02 -14.43 -3.64
CA ASP A 364 15.44 -14.21 -3.42
C ASP A 364 15.71 -13.44 -2.11
N ALA A 365 14.69 -13.33 -1.25
CA ALA A 365 14.85 -12.76 0.08
C ALA A 365 15.82 -13.60 0.92
N GLU A 366 16.60 -12.95 1.75
CA GLU A 366 17.63 -13.59 2.57
C GLU A 366 17.20 -13.78 4.02
N THR A 367 16.11 -13.09 4.43
CA THR A 367 15.51 -13.22 5.76
C THR A 367 13.98 -13.27 5.67
N GLN A 368 13.35 -13.84 6.70
CA GLN A 368 11.89 -13.88 6.80
C GLN A 368 11.29 -12.47 6.85
N GLU A 369 11.96 -11.54 7.52
CA GLU A 369 11.52 -10.14 7.61
C GLU A 369 11.54 -9.47 6.24
N GLU A 370 12.62 -9.64 5.46
CA GLU A 370 12.71 -9.15 4.08
C GLU A 370 11.57 -9.70 3.22
N PHE A 371 11.35 -11.01 3.28
CA PHE A 371 10.27 -11.67 2.54
C PHE A 371 8.90 -11.06 2.87
N MET A 372 8.59 -10.91 4.15
CA MET A 372 7.33 -10.34 4.60
C MET A 372 7.18 -8.87 4.24
N MET A 373 8.27 -8.09 4.32
CA MET A 373 8.28 -6.68 3.92
C MET A 373 7.99 -6.53 2.43
N ARG A 374 8.67 -7.30 1.59
CA ARG A 374 8.51 -7.23 0.12
C ARG A 374 7.13 -7.72 -0.35
N THR A 375 6.56 -8.74 0.31
CA THR A 375 5.27 -9.31 -0.08
C THR A 375 4.10 -8.59 0.61
N ARG A 376 3.86 -8.87 1.88
CA ARG A 376 2.71 -8.29 2.61
C ARG A 376 2.80 -6.79 2.82
N GLY A 377 4.00 -6.26 3.03
CA GLY A 377 4.24 -4.84 3.17
C GLY A 377 4.05 -4.12 1.83
N PHE A 378 5.03 -4.25 0.94
CA PHE A 378 5.09 -3.43 -0.27
C PHE A 378 4.06 -3.84 -1.35
N GLN A 379 3.79 -5.12 -1.54
CA GLN A 379 2.84 -5.56 -2.56
C GLN A 379 1.39 -5.60 -2.05
N GLY A 380 1.18 -6.01 -0.80
CA GLY A 380 -0.15 -6.13 -0.21
C GLY A 380 -0.67 -4.81 0.35
N ALA A 381 -0.08 -4.32 1.45
CA ALA A 381 -0.62 -3.17 2.19
C ALA A 381 -0.55 -1.85 1.39
N LEU A 382 0.50 -1.62 0.60
CA LEU A 382 0.63 -0.40 -0.21
C LEU A 382 -0.25 -0.37 -1.47
N SER A 383 -0.98 -1.45 -1.78
CA SER A 383 -1.95 -1.43 -2.89
C SER A 383 -3.07 -0.38 -2.68
N THR A 384 -3.31 0.04 -1.44
CA THR A 384 -4.23 1.16 -1.14
C THR A 384 -3.81 2.48 -1.77
N HIS A 385 -2.51 2.71 -1.98
CA HIS A 385 -2.00 3.95 -2.57
C HIS A 385 -2.46 4.13 -4.03
N TYR A 386 -2.69 3.05 -4.77
CA TYR A 386 -3.26 3.12 -6.12
C TYR A 386 -4.68 3.70 -6.14
N LEU A 387 -5.52 3.36 -5.17
CA LEU A 387 -6.85 3.96 -5.05
C LEU A 387 -6.73 5.46 -4.74
N ARG A 388 -5.90 5.81 -3.76
CA ARG A 388 -5.72 7.19 -3.31
C ARG A 388 -5.16 8.09 -4.40
N SER A 389 -4.28 7.57 -5.26
CA SER A 389 -3.69 8.32 -6.39
C SER A 389 -4.70 8.85 -7.41
N ASN A 390 -5.97 8.42 -7.35
CA ASN A 390 -7.05 8.99 -8.15
C ASN A 390 -7.53 10.36 -7.59
N TYR A 391 -7.19 10.69 -6.35
CA TYR A 391 -7.60 11.91 -5.64
C TYR A 391 -6.39 12.78 -5.29
N THR A 392 -5.43 12.23 -4.57
CA THR A 392 -4.14 12.83 -4.21
C THR A 392 -3.12 11.71 -3.95
N TYR A 393 -1.86 12.07 -3.75
CA TYR A 393 -0.85 11.08 -3.36
C TYR A 393 -0.93 10.81 -1.86
N ALA A 394 -0.93 9.53 -1.49
CA ALA A 394 -0.77 9.10 -0.12
C ALA A 394 0.72 8.93 0.19
N VAL A 395 1.14 9.47 1.33
CA VAL A 395 2.51 9.32 1.83
C VAL A 395 2.49 8.86 3.28
N SER A 396 3.51 8.13 3.69
CA SER A 396 3.71 7.73 5.07
C SER A 396 5.14 8.06 5.50
N PRO A 397 5.35 8.74 6.64
CA PRO A 397 6.69 8.95 7.17
C PRO A 397 7.46 7.64 7.40
N PHE A 398 6.75 6.55 7.66
CA PHE A 398 7.35 5.22 7.84
C PHE A 398 7.89 4.60 6.54
N LEU A 399 7.54 5.16 5.37
CA LEU A 399 8.10 4.75 4.07
C LEU A 399 9.35 5.56 3.69
N ASP A 400 9.81 6.46 4.55
CA ASP A 400 11.09 7.13 4.35
C ASP A 400 12.24 6.11 4.34
N VAL A 401 13.02 6.09 3.27
CA VAL A 401 14.08 5.10 3.04
C VAL A 401 15.14 5.13 4.13
N ASP A 402 15.48 6.32 4.61
CA ASP A 402 16.52 6.52 5.62
C ASP A 402 16.03 6.02 7.00
N LEU A 403 14.72 6.13 7.26
CA LEU A 403 14.08 5.56 8.45
C LEU A 403 13.99 4.03 8.35
N ILE A 404 13.59 3.48 7.18
CA ILE A 404 13.54 2.02 6.97
C ILE A 404 14.93 1.41 7.16
N ASP A 405 15.96 1.96 6.49
CA ASP A 405 17.35 1.46 6.59
C ASP A 405 17.82 1.44 8.06
N PHE A 406 17.52 2.49 8.81
CA PHE A 406 17.85 2.54 10.23
C PHE A 406 17.09 1.47 11.02
N CYS A 407 15.77 1.38 10.88
CA CYS A 407 14.98 0.45 11.68
C CYS A 407 15.40 -1.01 11.43
N ILE A 408 15.63 -1.39 10.17
CA ILE A 408 16.02 -2.77 9.84
C ILE A 408 17.46 -3.11 10.23
N SER A 409 18.34 -2.11 10.37
CA SER A 409 19.72 -2.31 10.86
C SER A 409 19.81 -2.54 12.37
N LEU A 410 18.73 -2.28 13.12
CA LEU A 410 18.72 -2.47 14.58
C LEU A 410 18.67 -3.97 14.94
N PRO A 411 19.30 -4.37 16.08
CA PRO A 411 19.23 -5.72 16.61
C PRO A 411 17.79 -6.22 16.82
N GLU A 412 17.55 -7.49 16.57
CA GLU A 412 16.23 -8.12 16.72
C GLU A 412 15.69 -8.01 18.14
N GLU A 413 16.56 -8.12 19.15
CA GLU A 413 16.21 -8.04 20.57
C GLU A 413 15.65 -6.66 20.97
N ILE A 414 16.10 -5.61 20.30
CA ILE A 414 15.60 -4.24 20.50
C ILE A 414 14.20 -4.10 19.87
N ARG A 415 13.98 -4.69 18.69
CA ARG A 415 12.76 -4.52 17.89
C ARG A 415 11.65 -5.51 18.22
N SER A 416 11.99 -6.75 18.60
CA SER A 416 11.03 -7.85 18.81
C SER A 416 9.87 -7.47 19.71
N ASN A 417 8.69 -8.05 19.44
CA ASN A 417 7.48 -7.87 20.24
C ASN A 417 7.07 -6.39 20.41
N HIS A 418 7.35 -5.57 19.43
CA HIS A 418 7.08 -4.12 19.45
C HIS A 418 7.80 -3.36 20.58
N ARG A 419 8.89 -3.91 21.14
CA ARG A 419 9.59 -3.35 22.29
C ARG A 419 10.09 -1.93 22.02
N LEU A 420 10.84 -1.72 20.93
CA LEU A 420 11.36 -0.39 20.56
C LEU A 420 10.22 0.60 20.37
N TYR A 421 9.17 0.20 19.66
CA TYR A 421 8.06 1.10 19.34
C TYR A 421 7.38 1.61 20.61
N TRP A 422 7.05 0.70 21.54
CA TRP A 422 6.40 1.07 22.79
C TRP A 422 7.29 1.94 23.66
N LEU A 423 8.56 1.59 23.83
CA LEU A 423 9.48 2.34 24.64
C LEU A 423 9.80 3.72 24.06
N TRP A 424 9.84 3.85 22.72
CA TRP A 424 9.92 5.14 22.05
C TRP A 424 8.72 6.02 22.40
N VAL A 425 7.49 5.49 22.26
CA VAL A 425 6.26 6.25 22.57
C VAL A 425 6.19 6.59 24.06
N GLU A 426 6.51 5.64 24.95
CA GLU A 426 6.49 5.88 26.40
C GLU A 426 7.51 6.93 26.86
N LYS A 427 8.74 6.89 26.30
CA LYS A 427 9.81 7.83 26.71
C LYS A 427 9.65 9.21 26.09
N LYS A 428 9.31 9.29 24.81
CA LYS A 428 9.26 10.56 24.09
C LYS A 428 7.89 11.24 24.15
N TYR A 429 6.81 10.46 24.24
CA TYR A 429 5.43 10.94 24.18
C TYR A 429 4.56 10.36 25.31
N PRO A 430 4.93 10.57 26.60
CA PRO A 430 4.29 9.88 27.74
C PRO A 430 2.79 10.15 27.85
N GLU A 431 2.31 11.33 27.49
CA GLU A 431 0.88 11.63 27.52
C GLU A 431 0.11 10.88 26.41
N VAL A 432 0.73 10.68 25.26
CA VAL A 432 0.18 9.88 24.16
C VAL A 432 0.12 8.41 24.53
N ALA A 433 1.14 7.92 25.23
CA ALA A 433 1.21 6.54 25.71
C ALA A 433 0.06 6.17 26.67
N LYS A 434 -0.48 7.14 27.42
CA LYS A 434 -1.62 6.95 28.35
C LYS A 434 -2.96 6.74 27.60
N ILE A 435 -3.06 7.18 26.34
CA ILE A 435 -4.30 7.06 25.57
C ILE A 435 -4.46 5.61 25.10
N LYS A 436 -5.56 4.98 25.48
CA LYS A 436 -5.86 3.60 25.09
C LYS A 436 -5.83 3.44 23.56
N SER A 437 -5.41 2.27 23.11
CA SER A 437 -5.43 1.84 21.72
C SER A 437 -6.05 0.45 21.61
N ASN A 438 -6.37 0.02 20.39
CA ASN A 438 -6.85 -1.33 20.10
C ASN A 438 -5.78 -2.42 20.31
N ARG A 439 -4.51 -2.03 20.46
CA ARG A 439 -3.40 -2.92 20.84
C ARG A 439 -3.02 -2.65 22.29
N LEU A 440 -2.68 -3.71 23.01
CA LEU A 440 -2.24 -3.59 24.41
C LEU A 440 -0.88 -2.90 24.47
N ASN A 441 -0.87 -1.78 25.18
CA ASN A 441 0.31 -0.96 25.43
C ASN A 441 1.14 -1.59 26.53
N THR A 442 2.08 -2.50 26.22
CA THR A 442 2.99 -2.94 27.25
C THR A 442 4.28 -3.55 26.68
N ALA A 443 5.39 -2.92 26.99
CA ALA A 443 6.72 -3.48 26.86
C ALA A 443 7.10 -4.39 28.06
N SER A 444 6.20 -4.57 29.06
CA SER A 444 6.49 -5.27 30.30
C SER A 444 6.00 -6.73 30.31
N SER A 445 6.53 -7.55 31.22
CA SER A 445 6.14 -8.94 31.44
C SER A 445 4.63 -9.11 31.76
N THR A 446 4.00 -8.09 32.33
CA THR A 446 2.54 -8.01 32.53
C THR A 446 1.76 -7.94 31.20
N ALA A 447 2.42 -7.57 30.07
CA ALA A 447 1.81 -7.53 28.74
C ALA A 447 1.38 -8.89 28.22
N LYS A 448 2.20 -9.90 28.42
CA LYS A 448 1.86 -11.27 27.98
C LYS A 448 0.59 -11.76 28.66
N ILE A 449 0.44 -11.50 29.96
CA ILE A 449 -0.74 -11.88 30.73
C ILE A 449 -1.96 -11.08 30.28
N LYS A 450 -1.82 -9.76 30.09
CA LYS A 450 -2.91 -8.90 29.58
C LYS A 450 -3.31 -9.27 28.14
N SER A 451 -2.36 -9.58 27.25
CA SER A 451 -2.68 -10.02 25.88
C SER A 451 -3.43 -11.36 25.86
N TYR A 452 -3.04 -12.28 26.74
CA TYR A 452 -3.75 -13.55 26.92
C TYR A 452 -5.18 -13.33 27.43
N LEU A 453 -5.34 -12.51 28.47
CA LEU A 453 -6.65 -12.14 29.01
C LEU A 453 -7.54 -11.43 27.98
N THR A 454 -6.99 -10.53 27.18
CA THR A 454 -7.75 -9.85 26.10
C THR A 454 -8.17 -10.83 25.01
N ARG A 455 -7.31 -11.79 24.63
CA ARG A 455 -7.72 -12.87 23.71
C ARG A 455 -8.87 -13.71 24.26
N ILE A 456 -8.82 -14.02 25.56
CA ILE A 456 -9.92 -14.74 26.25
C ILE A 456 -11.19 -13.89 26.24
N ILE A 457 -11.11 -12.61 26.60
CA ILE A 457 -12.26 -11.70 26.61
C ILE A 457 -12.88 -11.60 25.22
N ASN A 458 -12.08 -11.36 24.19
CA ASN A 458 -12.55 -11.29 22.80
C ASN A 458 -13.14 -12.62 22.29
N ARG A 459 -12.63 -13.74 22.80
CA ARG A 459 -13.21 -15.07 22.51
C ARG A 459 -14.55 -15.23 23.22
N LEU A 460 -14.64 -14.84 24.48
CA LEU A 460 -15.89 -14.88 25.26
C LEU A 460 -16.97 -13.97 24.67
N GLU A 461 -16.61 -12.77 24.22
CA GLU A 461 -17.56 -11.88 23.52
C GLU A 461 -18.10 -12.52 22.23
N ARG A 462 -17.24 -13.12 21.41
CA ARG A 462 -17.69 -13.83 20.21
C ARG A 462 -18.63 -15.00 20.54
N GLU A 463 -18.30 -15.80 21.54
CA GLU A 463 -19.16 -16.90 22.00
C GLU A 463 -20.48 -16.39 22.60
N LYS A 464 -20.46 -15.26 23.30
CA LYS A 464 -21.66 -14.59 23.82
C LYS A 464 -22.66 -14.27 22.69
N TYR A 465 -22.18 -13.71 21.56
CA TYR A 465 -23.05 -13.43 20.42
C TYR A 465 -23.63 -14.70 19.80
N LYS A 466 -22.84 -15.76 19.64
CA LYS A 466 -23.32 -17.06 19.13
C LYS A 466 -24.35 -17.71 20.06
N ILE A 467 -24.09 -17.68 21.37
CA ILE A 467 -25.01 -18.25 22.38
C ILE A 467 -26.29 -17.40 22.40
N GLY A 468 -26.18 -16.08 22.45
CA GLY A 468 -27.34 -15.18 22.46
C GLY A 468 -28.21 -15.32 21.21
N TYR A 469 -27.61 -15.57 20.04
CA TYR A 469 -28.34 -15.89 18.81
C TYR A 469 -29.10 -17.22 18.95
N LYS A 470 -28.44 -18.28 19.43
CA LYS A 470 -29.10 -19.58 19.67
C LYS A 470 -30.25 -19.50 20.65
N LEU A 471 -30.17 -18.59 21.61
CA LEU A 471 -31.21 -18.35 22.61
C LEU A 471 -32.28 -17.33 22.16
N GLY A 472 -32.18 -16.81 20.94
CA GLY A 472 -33.10 -15.78 20.41
C GLY A 472 -32.94 -14.40 21.04
N ILE A 473 -31.87 -14.17 21.86
CA ILE A 473 -31.57 -12.89 22.50
C ILE A 473 -30.98 -11.89 21.51
N TYR A 474 -30.11 -12.38 20.61
CA TYR A 474 -29.53 -11.58 19.54
C TYR A 474 -30.06 -12.00 18.19
N LYS A 475 -30.34 -11.02 17.32
CA LYS A 475 -30.81 -11.24 15.96
C LYS A 475 -29.76 -11.86 15.04
N TYR A 476 -28.47 -11.67 15.35
CA TYR A 476 -27.33 -12.06 14.51
C TYR A 476 -26.23 -12.76 15.33
N GLN A 477 -25.44 -13.63 14.65
CA GLN A 477 -24.38 -14.43 15.29
C GLN A 477 -23.07 -13.68 15.46
N THR A 478 -22.88 -12.57 14.75
CA THR A 478 -21.61 -11.85 14.68
C THR A 478 -21.65 -10.51 15.39
N CYS A 479 -20.51 -10.14 15.97
CA CYS A 479 -20.35 -8.89 16.70
C CYS A 479 -19.94 -7.77 15.73
N PRO A 480 -20.56 -6.56 15.78
CA PRO A 480 -20.21 -5.42 14.93
C PRO A 480 -18.97 -4.64 15.42
N ASN A 481 -18.23 -5.13 16.45
CA ASN A 481 -17.18 -4.35 17.11
C ASN A 481 -15.91 -4.13 16.26
N ASN A 482 -15.77 -4.81 15.14
CA ASN A 482 -14.65 -4.61 14.23
C ASN A 482 -14.86 -3.37 13.34
N MET A 483 -13.77 -2.77 12.87
CA MET A 483 -13.79 -1.68 11.90
C MET A 483 -14.58 -2.05 10.63
N ASN A 484 -14.32 -3.24 10.08
CA ASN A 484 -15.00 -3.81 8.91
C ASN A 484 -15.60 -5.18 9.25
N PRO A 485 -16.80 -5.25 9.82
CA PRO A 485 -17.42 -6.51 10.23
C PRO A 485 -18.18 -7.15 9.05
N PHE A 486 -17.47 -7.64 8.02
CA PHE A 486 -18.04 -8.15 6.77
C PHE A 486 -19.15 -9.19 6.97
N THR A 487 -18.97 -10.14 7.89
CA THR A 487 -19.99 -11.15 8.15
C THR A 487 -21.24 -10.54 8.80
N TYR A 488 -21.09 -9.57 9.69
CA TYR A 488 -22.21 -8.83 10.26
C TYR A 488 -22.98 -8.05 9.17
N TRP A 489 -22.29 -7.34 8.30
CA TRP A 489 -22.92 -6.63 7.17
C TRP A 489 -23.65 -7.58 6.23
N TYR A 490 -23.04 -8.73 5.91
CA TYR A 490 -23.67 -9.76 5.09
C TYR A 490 -24.94 -10.33 5.74
N GLU A 491 -24.94 -10.57 7.07
CA GLU A 491 -26.10 -11.09 7.80
C GLU A 491 -27.22 -10.05 7.95
N THR A 492 -26.89 -8.77 8.05
CA THR A 492 -27.84 -7.71 8.40
C THR A 492 -28.37 -6.92 7.20
N ASN A 493 -27.63 -6.88 6.09
CA ASN A 493 -27.98 -6.09 4.91
C ASN A 493 -28.37 -7.02 3.73
N GLU A 494 -29.66 -6.98 3.37
CA GLU A 494 -30.19 -7.78 2.28
C GLU A 494 -29.65 -7.33 0.92
N GLU A 495 -29.46 -6.04 0.70
CA GLU A 495 -28.92 -5.49 -0.54
C GLU A 495 -27.51 -6.04 -0.83
N ILE A 496 -26.65 -6.07 0.21
CA ILE A 496 -25.30 -6.63 0.11
C ILE A 496 -25.35 -8.13 -0.20
N ARG A 497 -26.25 -8.90 0.46
CA ARG A 497 -26.40 -10.33 0.19
C ARG A 497 -26.83 -10.57 -1.26
N LYS A 498 -27.84 -9.82 -1.71
CA LYS A 498 -28.37 -9.93 -3.06
C LYS A 498 -27.29 -9.54 -4.08
N PHE A 499 -26.60 -8.43 -3.88
CA PHE A 499 -25.51 -8.00 -4.75
C PHE A 499 -24.43 -9.09 -4.90
N ILE A 500 -23.94 -9.65 -3.79
CA ILE A 500 -22.91 -10.70 -3.83
C ILE A 500 -23.40 -11.94 -4.57
N SER A 501 -24.67 -12.35 -4.36
CA SER A 501 -25.27 -13.48 -5.04
C SER A 501 -25.46 -13.24 -6.54
N ASP A 502 -26.03 -12.11 -6.90
CA ASP A 502 -26.29 -11.75 -8.30
C ASP A 502 -24.96 -11.60 -9.06
N TYR A 503 -23.96 -10.95 -8.45
CA TYR A 503 -22.66 -10.79 -9.07
C TYR A 503 -21.97 -12.13 -9.31
N TYR A 504 -21.98 -13.03 -8.33
CA TYR A 504 -21.45 -14.39 -8.48
C TYR A 504 -22.13 -15.15 -9.61
N ASN A 505 -23.48 -15.22 -9.59
CA ASN A 505 -24.26 -15.99 -10.57
C ASN A 505 -24.05 -15.47 -12.00
N ASN A 506 -23.94 -14.16 -12.18
CA ASN A 506 -23.76 -13.54 -13.49
C ASN A 506 -22.34 -13.74 -14.06
N HIS A 507 -21.32 -13.99 -13.20
CA HIS A 507 -19.93 -13.99 -13.64
C HIS A 507 -19.19 -15.33 -13.46
N ILE A 508 -19.76 -16.33 -12.78
CA ILE A 508 -19.06 -17.62 -12.56
C ILE A 508 -18.71 -18.35 -13.88
N ASN A 509 -19.51 -18.15 -14.91
CA ASN A 509 -19.26 -18.75 -16.23
C ASN A 509 -17.98 -18.22 -16.91
N LEU A 510 -17.42 -17.07 -16.46
CA LEU A 510 -16.15 -16.54 -16.97
C LEU A 510 -14.97 -17.48 -16.76
N VAL A 511 -15.07 -18.37 -15.79
CA VAL A 511 -14.03 -19.33 -15.43
C VAL A 511 -14.37 -20.79 -15.79
N GLN A 512 -15.42 -21.02 -16.59
CA GLN A 512 -15.85 -22.38 -16.97
C GLN A 512 -14.76 -23.24 -17.63
N ASN A 513 -13.80 -22.61 -18.32
CA ASN A 513 -12.66 -23.29 -18.95
C ASN A 513 -11.47 -23.50 -17.99
N PHE A 514 -11.59 -23.11 -16.72
CA PHE A 514 -10.55 -23.19 -15.69
C PHE A 514 -11.08 -24.00 -14.50
N GLU A 515 -11.27 -25.32 -14.68
CA GLU A 515 -11.96 -26.19 -13.71
C GLU A 515 -11.47 -26.06 -12.26
N VAL A 516 -10.14 -25.99 -12.06
CA VAL A 516 -9.56 -25.89 -10.72
C VAL A 516 -9.86 -24.52 -10.10
N LEU A 517 -9.70 -23.45 -10.88
CA LEU A 517 -9.98 -22.08 -10.43
C LEU A 517 -11.47 -21.88 -10.13
N GLN A 518 -12.35 -22.44 -10.96
CA GLN A 518 -13.79 -22.43 -10.73
C GLN A 518 -14.13 -23.09 -9.38
N LYS A 519 -13.58 -24.27 -9.12
CA LYS A 519 -13.80 -24.99 -7.86
C LYS A 519 -13.27 -24.23 -6.63
N GLU A 520 -12.14 -23.52 -6.75
CA GLU A 520 -11.61 -22.64 -5.71
C GLU A 520 -12.57 -21.48 -5.41
N ILE A 521 -13.09 -20.82 -6.46
CA ILE A 521 -14.07 -19.73 -6.34
C ILE A 521 -15.37 -20.26 -5.69
N GLU A 522 -15.89 -21.39 -6.13
CA GLU A 522 -17.09 -22.03 -5.55
C GLU A 522 -16.89 -22.37 -4.08
N THR A 523 -15.71 -22.89 -3.72
CA THR A 523 -15.35 -23.20 -2.32
C THR A 523 -15.38 -21.97 -1.43
N LEU A 524 -14.83 -20.84 -1.89
CA LEU A 524 -14.85 -19.58 -1.15
C LEU A 524 -16.25 -18.97 -1.12
N TYR A 525 -16.98 -19.00 -2.23
CA TYR A 525 -18.34 -18.46 -2.28
C TYR A 525 -19.31 -19.22 -1.36
N ASN A 526 -19.18 -20.53 -1.24
CA ASN A 526 -19.99 -21.36 -0.34
C ASN A 526 -19.56 -21.31 1.13
N SER A 527 -18.49 -20.57 1.45
CA SER A 527 -18.02 -20.39 2.84
C SER A 527 -19.05 -19.64 3.71
N PRO A 528 -19.17 -19.96 5.01
CA PRO A 528 -19.96 -19.17 5.95
C PRO A 528 -19.33 -17.81 6.28
N ILE A 529 -18.11 -17.54 5.83
CA ILE A 529 -17.36 -16.30 6.09
C ILE A 529 -17.59 -15.33 4.92
N ALA A 530 -18.20 -14.19 5.18
CA ALA A 530 -18.50 -13.22 4.12
C ALA A 530 -17.26 -12.70 3.39
N LEU A 531 -16.12 -12.56 4.07
CA LEU A 531 -14.87 -12.16 3.43
C LEU A 531 -14.43 -13.14 2.33
N ASP A 532 -14.62 -14.45 2.52
CA ASP A 532 -14.31 -15.45 1.50
C ASP A 532 -15.17 -15.23 0.24
N LYS A 533 -16.46 -14.95 0.42
CA LYS A 533 -17.39 -14.63 -0.70
C LYS A 533 -16.96 -13.36 -1.44
N LEU A 534 -16.58 -12.33 -0.69
CA LEU A 534 -16.09 -11.07 -1.26
C LEU A 534 -14.77 -11.24 -2.03
N ILE A 535 -13.88 -12.12 -1.58
CA ILE A 535 -12.66 -12.48 -2.31
C ILE A 535 -13.00 -13.23 -3.60
N ALA A 536 -13.94 -14.16 -3.56
CA ALA A 536 -14.41 -14.89 -4.75
C ALA A 536 -14.94 -13.93 -5.82
N ILE A 537 -15.86 -13.02 -5.46
CA ILE A 537 -16.38 -12.04 -6.43
C ILE A 537 -15.36 -10.98 -6.84
N SER A 538 -14.35 -10.68 -5.99
CA SER A 538 -13.22 -9.80 -6.38
C SER A 538 -12.47 -10.37 -7.57
N LEU A 539 -12.18 -11.67 -7.55
CA LEU A 539 -11.51 -12.30 -8.69
C LEU A 539 -12.40 -12.32 -9.92
N LEU A 540 -13.68 -12.68 -9.79
CA LEU A 540 -14.62 -12.66 -10.90
C LEU A 540 -14.72 -11.26 -11.53
N SER A 541 -14.75 -10.22 -10.72
CA SER A 541 -14.73 -8.84 -11.20
C SER A 541 -13.41 -8.48 -11.90
N THR A 542 -12.28 -8.93 -11.35
CA THR A 542 -10.98 -8.70 -11.99
C THR A 542 -10.91 -9.37 -13.37
N ILE A 543 -11.45 -10.58 -13.51
CA ILE A 543 -11.53 -11.29 -14.80
C ILE A 543 -12.49 -10.58 -15.75
N SER A 544 -13.67 -10.17 -15.28
CA SER A 544 -14.64 -9.41 -16.07
C SER A 544 -14.02 -8.16 -16.67
N VAL A 545 -13.38 -7.35 -15.82
CA VAL A 545 -12.79 -6.05 -16.20
C VAL A 545 -11.59 -6.18 -17.14
N TYR A 546 -10.74 -7.19 -16.96
CA TYR A 546 -9.44 -7.21 -17.64
C TYR A 546 -9.27 -8.30 -18.69
N ILE A 547 -10.08 -9.35 -18.66
CA ILE A 547 -9.91 -10.47 -19.58
C ILE A 547 -11.02 -10.51 -20.64
N ASN A 548 -12.24 -10.10 -20.28
CA ASN A 548 -13.41 -10.20 -21.16
C ASN A 548 -13.82 -8.89 -21.83
N GLU A 549 -13.28 -7.74 -21.41
CA GLU A 549 -13.36 -6.51 -22.19
C GLU A 549 -12.29 -6.54 -23.31
#